data_d49897bf083ea568bca0a0db4b6d3f1e
#
_entry.id   d49897bf083ea568bca0a0db4b6d3f1e
#
_cell.length_a   1.000
_cell.length_b   1.000
_cell.length_c   1.000
_cell.angle_alpha   90.00
_cell.angle_beta   90.00
_cell.angle_gamma   90.00
#
_symmetry.space_group_name_H-M   'P 1'
#
loop_
_entity.id
_entity.type
_entity.pdbx_description
1 polymer ?
#
loop_
_entity_poly.entity_id
_entity_poly.type
_entity_poly.pdbx_seq_one_letter_code
_entity_poly.pdbx_strand_id
1 'polypeptide(L)'
;MQALADQQEVMAAIADMVIQVYAIESCLLRVHKLHARGGERAANQAMMMTRIYAAEGFQTIEAAARKVIAAVAEGDMQRTQLSILRRLAKAEVMDTIALKRKVAARVLEVGRYTL
;
A
#
# COMPACT_ATOMS: atom_id res chain seq x y z
N MET A 1 18.55 -17.48 -22.91
CA MET A 1 18.70 -16.94 -21.54
C MET A 1 18.25 -15.50 -21.52
N GLN A 2 17.37 -15.17 -20.62
CA GLN A 2 16.96 -13.78 -20.48
C GLN A 2 18.14 -12.91 -20.07
N ALA A 3 18.16 -11.68 -20.53
CA ALA A 3 19.18 -10.73 -20.15
C ALA A 3 19.13 -10.49 -18.63
N LEU A 4 20.27 -10.32 -18.01
CA LEU A 4 20.37 -10.03 -16.59
C LEU A 4 19.59 -8.78 -16.19
N ALA A 5 19.53 -7.80 -17.10
CA ALA A 5 18.77 -6.57 -16.90
C ALA A 5 17.27 -6.83 -16.73
N ASP A 6 16.68 -7.75 -17.53
CA ASP A 6 15.26 -8.11 -17.42
C ASP A 6 14.97 -8.76 -16.07
N GLN A 7 15.85 -9.64 -15.61
CA GLN A 7 15.73 -10.26 -14.29
C GLN A 7 15.86 -9.23 -13.17
N GLN A 8 16.74 -8.27 -13.31
CA GLN A 8 16.90 -7.19 -12.33
C GLN A 8 15.66 -6.32 -12.24
N GLU A 9 15.03 -5.99 -13.36
CA GLU A 9 13.80 -5.20 -13.38
C GLU A 9 12.64 -5.94 -12.72
N VAL A 10 12.51 -7.24 -12.97
CA VAL A 10 11.51 -8.09 -12.30
C VAL A 10 11.77 -8.14 -10.80
N MET A 11 13.02 -8.38 -10.41
CA MET A 11 13.41 -8.39 -9.00
C MET A 11 13.16 -7.06 -8.31
N ALA A 12 13.42 -5.95 -9.00
CA ALA A 12 13.15 -4.61 -8.47
C ALA A 12 11.64 -4.41 -8.23
N ALA A 13 10.79 -4.84 -9.16
CA ALA A 13 9.35 -4.74 -8.99
C ALA A 13 8.86 -5.59 -7.81
N ILE A 14 9.39 -6.79 -7.63
CA ILE A 14 9.07 -7.65 -6.48
C ILE A 14 9.53 -6.99 -5.19
N ALA A 15 10.74 -6.41 -5.18
CA ALA A 15 11.25 -5.69 -4.02
C ALA A 15 10.35 -4.50 -3.64
N ASP A 16 9.85 -3.76 -4.63
CA ASP A 16 8.91 -2.67 -4.40
C ASP A 16 7.63 -3.14 -3.72
N MET A 17 7.10 -4.30 -4.12
CA MET A 17 5.93 -4.90 -3.47
C MET A 17 6.22 -5.25 -2.01
N VAL A 18 7.36 -5.88 -1.74
CA VAL A 18 7.77 -6.26 -0.38
C VAL A 18 7.92 -5.02 0.50
N ILE A 19 8.55 -3.97 -0.02
CA ILE A 19 8.73 -2.71 0.70
C ILE A 19 7.38 -2.11 1.07
N GLN A 20 6.42 -2.09 0.16
CA GLN A 20 5.09 -1.54 0.43
C GLN A 20 4.33 -2.36 1.49
N VAL A 21 4.37 -3.67 1.39
CA VAL A 21 3.74 -4.56 2.37
C VAL A 21 4.35 -4.35 3.75
N TYR A 22 5.66 -4.30 3.84
CA TYR A 22 6.37 -4.06 5.11
C TYR A 22 5.98 -2.71 5.72
N ALA A 23 5.95 -1.67 4.89
CA ALA A 23 5.61 -0.32 5.36
C ALA A 23 4.15 -0.24 5.86
N ILE A 24 3.21 -0.84 5.13
CA ILE A 24 1.80 -0.88 5.55
C ILE A 24 1.65 -1.63 6.87
N GLU A 25 2.30 -2.79 6.99
CA GLU A 25 2.27 -3.59 8.23
C GLU A 25 2.85 -2.80 9.41
N SER A 26 3.96 -2.10 9.19
CA SER A 26 4.59 -1.26 10.21
C SER A 26 3.65 -0.15 10.68
N CYS A 27 2.92 0.47 9.77
CA CYS A 27 1.92 1.49 10.10
C CYS A 27 0.79 0.90 10.95
N LEU A 28 0.29 -0.29 10.57
CA LEU A 28 -0.77 -0.98 11.33
C LEU A 28 -0.32 -1.31 12.75
N LEU A 29 0.90 -1.81 12.91
CA LEU A 29 1.46 -2.10 14.24
C LEU A 29 1.57 -0.83 15.09
N ARG A 30 1.95 0.28 14.47
CA ARG A 30 2.00 1.57 15.17
C ARG A 30 0.62 2.02 15.63
N VAL A 31 -0.40 1.86 14.79
CA VAL A 31 -1.79 2.18 15.16
C VAL A 31 -2.23 1.33 16.35
N HIS A 32 -1.94 0.03 16.33
CA HIS A 32 -2.27 -0.87 17.42
C HIS A 32 -1.61 -0.45 18.74
N LYS A 33 -0.35 -0.05 18.70
CA LYS A 33 0.35 0.45 19.89
C LYS A 33 -0.27 1.72 20.44
N LEU A 34 -0.61 2.67 19.57
CA LEU A 34 -1.24 3.92 19.97
C LEU A 34 -2.61 3.67 20.58
N HIS A 35 -3.39 2.76 19.99
CA HIS A 35 -4.69 2.37 20.50
C HIS A 35 -4.59 1.72 21.88
N ALA A 36 -3.61 0.84 22.06
CA ALA A 36 -3.40 0.15 23.34
C ALA A 36 -3.04 1.12 24.47
N ARG A 37 -2.31 2.20 24.15
CA ARG A 37 -1.88 3.19 25.12
C ARG A 37 -2.92 4.23 25.48
N GLY A 38 -3.69 4.70 24.50
CA GLY A 38 -4.59 5.84 24.70
C GLY A 38 -5.97 5.67 24.11
N GLY A 39 -6.31 4.48 23.59
CA GLY A 39 -7.60 4.17 23.02
C GLY A 39 -7.79 4.73 21.62
N GLU A 40 -9.03 4.72 21.15
CA GLU A 40 -9.41 5.10 19.80
C GLU A 40 -9.02 6.54 19.47
N ARG A 41 -9.23 7.46 20.42
CA ARG A 41 -8.93 8.87 20.23
C ARG A 41 -7.43 9.12 19.95
N ALA A 42 -6.56 8.43 20.70
CA ALA A 42 -5.12 8.55 20.52
C ALA A 42 -4.64 7.98 19.19
N ALA A 43 -5.33 6.96 18.68
CA ALA A 43 -4.96 6.27 17.43
C ALA A 43 -5.62 6.87 16.18
N ASN A 44 -6.57 7.80 16.33
CA ASN A 44 -7.40 8.28 15.22
C ASN A 44 -6.59 8.89 14.07
N GLN A 45 -5.65 9.78 14.37
CA GLN A 45 -4.83 10.44 13.36
C GLN A 45 -3.95 9.42 12.63
N ALA A 46 -3.31 8.54 13.38
CA ALA A 46 -2.48 7.47 12.82
C ALA A 46 -3.30 6.50 11.96
N MET A 47 -4.52 6.20 12.36
CA MET A 47 -5.43 5.35 11.59
C MET A 47 -5.77 5.98 10.24
N MET A 48 -6.11 7.27 10.22
CA MET A 48 -6.39 7.98 8.97
C MET A 48 -5.18 7.98 8.03
N MET A 49 -4.00 8.27 8.57
CA MET A 49 -2.75 8.25 7.80
C MET A 49 -2.46 6.86 7.25
N THR A 50 -2.67 5.82 8.04
CA THR A 50 -2.47 4.43 7.63
C THR A 50 -3.44 4.02 6.53
N ARG A 51 -4.71 4.42 6.63
CA ARG A 51 -5.70 4.15 5.57
C ARG A 51 -5.31 4.77 4.24
N ILE A 52 -4.86 6.02 4.26
CA ILE A 52 -4.38 6.71 3.06
C ILE A 52 -3.19 5.95 2.46
N TYR A 53 -2.20 5.65 3.31
CA TYR A 53 -0.99 4.97 2.87
C TYR A 53 -1.29 3.58 2.31
N ALA A 54 -2.15 2.82 2.97
CA ALA A 54 -2.55 1.49 2.52
C ALA A 54 -3.28 1.54 1.17
N ALA A 55 -4.22 2.47 1.00
CA ALA A 55 -4.96 2.60 -0.25
C ALA A 55 -4.03 2.92 -1.43
N GLU A 56 -3.11 3.84 -1.23
CA GLU A 56 -2.13 4.21 -2.27
C GLU A 56 -1.08 3.12 -2.47
N GLY A 57 -0.64 2.48 -1.39
CA GLY A 57 0.33 1.39 -1.42
C GLY A 57 -0.20 0.16 -2.15
N PHE A 58 -1.46 -0.19 -1.96
CA PHE A 58 -2.09 -1.29 -2.69
C PHE A 58 -2.12 -1.04 -4.19
N GLN A 59 -2.35 0.19 -4.63
CA GLN A 59 -2.27 0.54 -6.05
C GLN A 59 -0.86 0.32 -6.60
N THR A 60 0.15 0.70 -5.84
CA THR A 60 1.56 0.48 -6.20
C THR A 60 1.88 -1.02 -6.29
N ILE A 61 1.41 -1.81 -5.33
CA ILE A 61 1.59 -3.27 -5.31
C ILE A 61 0.91 -3.90 -6.53
N GLU A 62 -0.31 -3.52 -6.82
CA GLU A 62 -1.05 -4.04 -7.99
C GLU A 62 -0.33 -3.73 -9.29
N ALA A 63 0.13 -2.49 -9.47
CA ALA A 63 0.84 -2.07 -10.67
C ALA A 63 2.16 -2.86 -10.83
N ALA A 64 2.90 -3.06 -9.75
CA ALA A 64 4.14 -3.83 -9.77
C ALA A 64 3.88 -5.31 -10.08
N ALA A 65 2.85 -5.90 -9.47
CA ALA A 65 2.47 -7.29 -9.72
C ALA A 65 2.04 -7.49 -11.18
N ARG A 66 1.28 -6.57 -11.73
CA ARG A 66 0.87 -6.60 -13.15
C ARG A 66 2.08 -6.56 -14.07
N LYS A 67 3.05 -5.73 -13.76
CA LYS A 67 4.31 -5.61 -14.51
C LYS A 67 5.10 -6.93 -14.48
N VAL A 68 5.20 -7.56 -13.33
CA VAL A 68 5.89 -8.84 -13.17
C VAL A 68 5.20 -9.94 -13.97
N ILE A 69 3.89 -10.05 -13.87
CA ILE A 69 3.11 -11.06 -14.60
C ILE A 69 3.29 -10.86 -16.11
N ALA A 70 3.26 -9.63 -16.59
CA ALA A 70 3.46 -9.33 -18.00
C ALA A 70 4.86 -9.76 -18.49
N ALA A 71 5.87 -9.67 -17.62
CA ALA A 71 7.25 -10.02 -17.96
C ALA A 71 7.52 -11.52 -17.93
N VAL A 72 6.88 -12.28 -17.01
CA VAL A 72 7.25 -13.68 -16.75
C VAL A 72 6.26 -14.71 -17.27
N ALA A 73 5.04 -14.31 -17.65
CA ALA A 73 3.99 -15.21 -18.07
C ALA A 73 3.44 -14.81 -19.45
N GLU A 74 2.98 -15.79 -20.21
CA GLU A 74 2.42 -15.60 -21.56
C GLU A 74 1.11 -16.38 -21.70
N GLY A 75 0.29 -15.97 -22.69
CA GLY A 75 -0.90 -16.68 -23.09
C GLY A 75 -1.93 -16.87 -21.97
N ASP A 76 -2.46 -18.08 -21.88
CA ASP A 76 -3.50 -18.41 -20.90
C ASP A 76 -3.01 -18.32 -19.46
N MET A 77 -1.74 -18.64 -19.21
CA MET A 77 -1.14 -18.50 -17.89
C MET A 77 -1.17 -17.03 -17.45
N GLN A 78 -0.78 -16.12 -18.33
CA GLN A 78 -0.82 -14.69 -18.05
C GLN A 78 -2.23 -14.21 -17.75
N ARG A 79 -3.21 -14.61 -18.58
CA ARG A 79 -4.62 -14.24 -18.37
C ARG A 79 -5.15 -14.74 -17.03
N THR A 80 -4.82 -15.98 -16.67
CA THR A 80 -5.23 -16.59 -15.41
C THR A 80 -4.64 -15.83 -14.22
N GLN A 81 -3.35 -15.55 -14.27
CA GLN A 81 -2.67 -14.81 -13.20
C GLN A 81 -3.19 -13.38 -13.06
N LEU A 82 -3.44 -12.69 -14.17
CA LEU A 82 -4.03 -11.35 -14.11
C LEU A 82 -5.45 -11.37 -13.55
N SER A 83 -6.23 -12.42 -13.86
CA SER A 83 -7.57 -12.58 -13.30
C SER A 83 -7.52 -12.79 -11.78
N ILE A 84 -6.59 -13.60 -11.31
CA ILE A 84 -6.37 -13.85 -9.88
C ILE A 84 -5.95 -12.53 -9.20
N LEU A 85 -5.01 -11.81 -9.80
CA LEU A 85 -4.56 -10.52 -9.28
C LEU A 85 -5.72 -9.55 -9.10
N ARG A 86 -6.60 -9.43 -10.10
CA ARG A 86 -7.77 -8.55 -10.03
C ARG A 86 -8.69 -8.90 -8.87
N ARG A 87 -8.87 -10.19 -8.58
CA ARG A 87 -9.67 -10.64 -7.42
C ARG A 87 -9.01 -10.28 -6.11
N LEU A 88 -7.70 -10.51 -5.99
CA LEU A 88 -6.95 -10.26 -4.77
C LEU A 88 -6.80 -8.76 -4.50
N ALA A 89 -6.67 -7.95 -5.54
CA ALA A 89 -6.48 -6.51 -5.44
C ALA A 89 -7.80 -5.73 -5.32
N LYS A 90 -8.94 -6.42 -5.32
CA LYS A 90 -10.24 -5.79 -5.20
C LYS A 90 -10.38 -5.13 -3.83
N ALA A 91 -10.57 -3.83 -3.81
CA ALA A 91 -10.71 -3.04 -2.61
C ALA A 91 -11.85 -2.03 -2.77
N GLU A 92 -12.42 -1.62 -1.64
CA GLU A 92 -13.43 -0.58 -1.64
C GLU A 92 -12.82 0.75 -2.08
N VAL A 93 -13.60 1.54 -2.79
CA VAL A 93 -13.20 2.91 -3.16
C VAL A 93 -13.15 3.75 -1.89
N MET A 94 -12.03 4.44 -1.68
CA MET A 94 -11.83 5.29 -0.52
C MET A 94 -11.54 6.70 -0.96
N ASP A 95 -12.20 7.66 -0.34
CA ASP A 95 -11.95 9.08 -0.58
C ASP A 95 -10.70 9.52 0.17
N THR A 96 -9.55 9.30 -0.44
CA THR A 96 -8.26 9.68 0.16
C THR A 96 -8.06 11.20 0.19
N ILE A 97 -8.74 11.94 -0.68
CA ILE A 97 -8.68 13.41 -0.67
C ILE A 97 -9.31 13.96 0.61
N ALA A 98 -10.50 13.46 0.97
CA ALA A 98 -11.17 13.87 2.21
C ALA A 98 -10.33 13.48 3.44
N LEU A 99 -9.75 12.28 3.44
CA LEU A 99 -8.89 11.85 4.55
C LEU A 99 -7.62 12.70 4.66
N LYS A 100 -6.99 13.03 3.54
CA LYS A 100 -5.81 13.90 3.53
C LYS A 100 -6.13 15.28 4.08
N ARG A 101 -7.29 15.82 3.73
CA ARG A 101 -7.75 17.12 4.26
C ARG A 101 -7.95 17.07 5.76
N LYS A 102 -8.53 16.00 6.29
CA LYS A 102 -8.70 15.80 7.75
C LYS A 102 -7.36 15.73 8.47
N VAL A 103 -6.42 14.96 7.92
CA VAL A 103 -5.07 14.85 8.48
C VAL A 103 -4.37 16.21 8.47
N ALA A 104 -4.44 16.93 7.37
CA ALA A 104 -3.83 18.25 7.24
C ALA A 104 -4.46 19.27 8.20
N ALA A 105 -5.79 19.27 8.34
CA ALA A 105 -6.49 20.13 9.27
C ALA A 105 -6.03 19.93 10.71
N ARG A 106 -5.83 18.68 11.11
CA ARG A 106 -5.33 18.35 12.45
C ARG A 106 -3.91 18.86 12.67
N VAL A 107 -3.04 18.71 11.67
CA VAL A 107 -1.65 19.21 11.74
C VAL A 107 -1.65 20.73 11.86
N LEU A 108 -2.48 21.43 11.09
CA LEU A 108 -2.59 22.88 11.15
C LEU A 108 -3.15 23.36 12.50
N GLU A 109 -4.13 22.66 13.06
CA GLU A 109 -4.71 22.97 14.37
C GLU A 109 -3.69 22.85 15.48
N VAL A 110 -2.90 21.76 15.49
CA VAL A 110 -1.90 21.49 16.51
C VAL A 110 -0.61 22.29 16.27
N GLY A 111 -0.29 22.61 15.02
CA GLY A 111 0.92 23.33 14.65
C GLY A 111 2.20 22.50 14.69
N ARG A 112 2.08 21.18 14.75
CA ARG A 112 3.21 20.26 14.84
C ARG A 112 2.79 18.86 14.38
N TYR A 113 3.77 17.95 14.34
CA TYR A 113 3.53 16.54 14.06
C TYR A 113 2.57 15.93 15.09
N THR A 114 1.58 15.18 14.62
CA THR A 114 0.40 14.81 15.46
C THR A 114 0.36 13.35 15.89
N LEU A 115 1.44 12.61 15.74
CA LEU A 115 1.51 11.21 16.22
C LEU A 115 2.26 11.08 17.53
#